data_496adfac812ff2e1a69953e289451adf
#
_entry.id   496adfac812ff2e1a69953e289451adf
#
_cell.length_a   1.000
_cell.length_b   1.000
_cell.length_c   1.000
_cell.angle_alpha   90.00
_cell.angle_beta   90.00
_cell.angle_gamma   90.00
#
_symmetry.space_group_name_H-M   'P 1'
#
loop_
_entity.id
_entity.type
_entity.pdbx_description
1 polymer ?
#
loop_
_entity_poly.entity_id
_entity_poly.type
_entity_poly.pdbx_seq_one_letter_code
_entity_poly.pdbx_strand_id
1 'polypeptide(L)'
;WYNQSNIIERKFNMTYKEEFIKFMVDSGVLTFGDFTLKSGRKAPYFINCGNYKTGEQLAKLGGFYADCIADNKIPVETLFGPAYKGIPLAVSAVIALATKYGIDVSYCFDRKEAKDHGEGGMFVGKKLADGEKVIIIDDVMTSGKALRESMPKLKSAADVNVTGMVITVDRMEKALDTDLSAVEQAYKDFGVKVYSIVNINDIIKAIQDGIVEGKEYLDKMLEYRAAYGVDHE
;
A
#
# COMPACT_ATOMS: atom_id res chain seq x y z
N TRP A 1 -7.64 -38.39 -0.05
CA TRP A 1 -8.48 -37.95 1.09
C TRP A 1 -7.71 -36.98 2.01
N TYR A 2 -6.40 -37.20 2.21
CA TYR A 2 -5.56 -36.37 3.11
C TYR A 2 -5.33 -34.94 2.58
N ASN A 3 -5.41 -34.72 1.28
CA ASN A 3 -5.12 -33.42 0.66
C ASN A 3 -6.33 -32.46 0.66
N GLN A 4 -7.56 -32.97 0.64
CA GLN A 4 -8.76 -32.13 0.60
C GLN A 4 -9.13 -31.53 1.96
N SER A 5 -8.93 -32.27 3.05
CA SER A 5 -9.17 -31.75 4.41
C SER A 5 -8.20 -30.61 4.77
N ASN A 6 -6.91 -30.75 4.44
CA ASN A 6 -5.92 -29.70 4.67
C ASN A 6 -6.18 -28.41 3.85
N ILE A 7 -6.75 -28.53 2.64
CA ILE A 7 -7.12 -27.38 1.82
C ILE A 7 -8.37 -26.68 2.38
N ILE A 8 -9.32 -27.43 2.93
CA ILE A 8 -10.52 -26.87 3.55
C ILE A 8 -10.19 -26.18 4.88
N GLU A 9 -9.36 -26.80 5.73
CA GLU A 9 -8.92 -26.18 6.99
C GLU A 9 -8.08 -24.91 6.77
N ARG A 10 -7.19 -24.87 5.76
CA ARG A 10 -6.44 -23.65 5.40
C ARG A 10 -7.35 -22.51 4.89
N LYS A 11 -8.45 -22.81 4.20
CA LYS A 11 -9.42 -21.77 3.79
C LYS A 11 -10.12 -21.08 4.96
N PHE A 12 -10.21 -21.73 6.12
CA PHE A 12 -10.81 -21.14 7.32
C PHE A 12 -9.83 -20.34 8.20
N ASN A 13 -8.51 -20.37 7.91
CA ASN A 13 -7.47 -19.76 8.74
C ASN A 13 -6.44 -18.93 7.94
N MET A 14 -6.85 -18.34 6.81
CA MET A 14 -5.96 -17.43 6.08
C MET A 14 -5.75 -16.14 6.87
N THR A 15 -4.51 -15.68 6.92
CA THR A 15 -4.19 -14.34 7.43
C THR A 15 -4.73 -13.26 6.47
N TYR A 16 -4.95 -12.04 6.95
CA TYR A 16 -5.40 -10.95 6.07
C TYR A 16 -4.40 -10.69 4.93
N LYS A 17 -3.12 -10.96 5.13
CA LYS A 17 -2.08 -10.85 4.10
C LYS A 17 -2.27 -11.88 2.98
N GLU A 18 -2.53 -13.13 3.34
CA GLU A 18 -2.82 -14.20 2.37
C GLU A 18 -4.12 -13.93 1.61
N GLU A 19 -5.16 -13.45 2.30
CA GLU A 19 -6.41 -13.02 1.67
C GLU A 19 -6.18 -11.86 0.70
N PHE A 20 -5.33 -10.90 1.06
CA PHE A 20 -4.99 -9.77 0.20
C PHE A 20 -4.22 -10.22 -1.05
N ILE A 21 -3.23 -11.12 -0.91
CA ILE A 21 -2.50 -11.66 -2.07
C ILE A 21 -3.45 -12.38 -3.02
N LYS A 22 -4.32 -13.23 -2.49
CA LYS A 22 -5.35 -13.89 -3.30
C LYS A 22 -6.27 -12.88 -3.99
N PHE A 23 -6.73 -11.86 -3.28
CA PHE A 23 -7.56 -10.79 -3.82
C PHE A 23 -6.85 -10.01 -4.95
N MET A 24 -5.53 -9.75 -4.84
CA MET A 24 -4.76 -9.12 -5.91
C MET A 24 -4.73 -9.98 -7.17
N VAL A 25 -4.54 -11.29 -7.04
CA VAL A 25 -4.54 -12.23 -8.18
C VAL A 25 -5.93 -12.32 -8.80
N ASP A 26 -6.96 -12.56 -8.00
CA ASP A 26 -8.35 -12.68 -8.46
C ASP A 26 -8.85 -11.39 -9.18
N SER A 27 -8.32 -10.23 -8.79
CA SER A 27 -8.63 -8.92 -9.40
C SER A 27 -7.73 -8.58 -10.60
N GLY A 28 -6.78 -9.42 -10.97
CA GLY A 28 -5.80 -9.16 -12.03
C GLY A 28 -4.88 -7.98 -11.72
N VAL A 29 -4.70 -7.65 -10.45
CA VAL A 29 -3.78 -6.60 -9.96
C VAL A 29 -2.37 -7.15 -9.86
N LEU A 30 -2.21 -8.36 -9.32
CA LEU A 30 -0.97 -9.11 -9.33
C LEU A 30 -1.03 -10.15 -10.46
N THR A 31 -0.10 -10.07 -11.38
CA THR A 31 0.03 -11.01 -12.51
C THR A 31 1.46 -11.53 -12.60
N PHE A 32 1.61 -12.79 -13.01
CA PHE A 32 2.91 -13.43 -13.21
C PHE A 32 3.18 -13.56 -14.70
N GLY A 33 4.44 -13.42 -15.12
CA GLY A 33 4.84 -13.44 -16.53
C GLY A 33 6.19 -12.73 -16.74
N ASP A 34 6.56 -12.51 -17.97
CA ASP A 34 7.80 -11.80 -18.31
C ASP A 34 7.49 -10.33 -18.65
N PHE A 35 7.76 -9.42 -17.71
CA PHE A 35 7.45 -8.00 -17.83
C PHE A 35 8.72 -7.15 -17.92
N THR A 36 8.68 -6.09 -18.72
CA THR A 36 9.72 -5.05 -18.70
C THR A 36 9.17 -3.84 -17.93
N LEU A 37 9.78 -3.54 -16.80
CA LEU A 37 9.39 -2.39 -15.97
C LEU A 37 9.87 -1.07 -16.57
N LYS A 38 9.34 0.06 -16.10
CA LYS A 38 9.79 1.40 -16.50
C LYS A 38 11.29 1.63 -16.21
N SER A 39 11.85 0.93 -15.24
CA SER A 39 13.28 0.92 -14.93
C SER A 39 14.15 0.17 -15.94
N GLY A 40 13.55 -0.54 -16.91
CA GLY A 40 14.22 -1.46 -17.83
C GLY A 40 14.46 -2.86 -17.25
N ARG A 41 14.22 -3.08 -15.95
CA ARG A 41 14.36 -4.41 -15.32
C ARG A 41 13.35 -5.40 -15.90
N LYS A 42 13.78 -6.65 -16.08
CA LYS A 42 12.89 -7.77 -16.45
C LYS A 42 12.37 -8.40 -15.16
N ALA A 43 11.07 -8.27 -14.92
CA ALA A 43 10.42 -8.78 -13.71
C ALA A 43 9.48 -9.94 -14.04
N PRO A 44 9.44 -11.01 -13.20
CA PRO A 44 8.55 -12.16 -13.38
C PRO A 44 7.13 -11.91 -12.86
N TYR A 45 6.83 -10.72 -12.40
CA TYR A 45 5.52 -10.30 -11.95
C TYR A 45 5.28 -8.82 -12.24
N PHE A 46 4.00 -8.45 -12.24
CA PHE A 46 3.57 -7.07 -12.40
C PHE A 46 2.41 -6.73 -11.48
N ILE A 47 2.43 -5.53 -10.88
CA ILE A 47 1.40 -5.03 -10.00
C ILE A 47 0.77 -3.79 -10.62
N ASN A 48 -0.55 -3.86 -10.88
CA ASN A 48 -1.32 -2.76 -11.44
C ASN A 48 -2.57 -2.48 -10.61
N CYS A 49 -2.45 -1.62 -9.60
CA CYS A 49 -3.57 -1.22 -8.75
C CYS A 49 -4.69 -0.48 -9.50
N GLY A 50 -4.45 -0.02 -10.74
CA GLY A 50 -5.49 0.51 -11.62
C GLY A 50 -6.55 -0.52 -12.06
N ASN A 51 -6.35 -1.81 -11.76
CA ASN A 51 -7.32 -2.86 -12.03
C ASN A 51 -8.39 -3.00 -10.94
N TYR A 52 -8.29 -2.33 -9.82
CA TYR A 52 -9.39 -2.17 -8.89
C TYR A 52 -10.40 -1.16 -9.45
N LYS A 53 -11.54 -1.63 -9.98
CA LYS A 53 -12.48 -0.83 -10.77
C LYS A 53 -13.90 -0.85 -10.24
N THR A 54 -14.22 -1.73 -9.29
CA THR A 54 -15.58 -1.89 -8.78
C THR A 54 -15.70 -1.46 -7.33
N GLY A 55 -16.94 -1.15 -6.91
CA GLY A 55 -17.23 -0.80 -5.52
C GLY A 55 -16.89 -1.93 -4.55
N GLU A 56 -17.14 -3.19 -4.94
CA GLU A 56 -16.78 -4.36 -4.13
C GLU A 56 -15.26 -4.48 -3.95
N GLN A 57 -14.50 -4.30 -5.04
CA GLN A 57 -13.03 -4.31 -4.96
C GLN A 57 -12.51 -3.19 -4.08
N LEU A 58 -13.07 -1.98 -4.22
CA LEU A 58 -12.64 -0.84 -3.42
C LEU A 58 -13.00 -1.00 -1.94
N ALA A 59 -14.16 -1.57 -1.62
CA ALA A 59 -14.56 -1.87 -0.26
C ALA A 59 -13.62 -2.91 0.41
N LYS A 60 -13.27 -3.99 -0.31
CA LYS A 60 -12.31 -4.99 0.17
C LYS A 60 -10.92 -4.38 0.36
N LEU A 61 -10.45 -3.59 -0.60
CA LEU A 61 -9.16 -2.91 -0.53
C LEU A 61 -9.07 -1.99 0.69
N GLY A 62 -10.11 -1.18 0.94
CA GLY A 62 -10.21 -0.35 2.14
C GLY A 62 -10.12 -1.18 3.43
N GLY A 63 -10.74 -2.37 3.44
CA GLY A 63 -10.64 -3.33 4.54
C GLY A 63 -9.20 -3.76 4.83
N PHE A 64 -8.41 -4.07 3.80
CA PHE A 64 -7.01 -4.46 3.95
C PHE A 64 -6.10 -3.31 4.41
N TYR A 65 -6.37 -2.07 4.00
CA TYR A 65 -5.69 -0.90 4.58
C TYR A 65 -6.00 -0.76 6.07
N ALA A 66 -7.28 -0.92 6.45
CA ALA A 66 -7.69 -0.87 7.84
C ALA A 66 -7.05 -1.99 8.68
N ASP A 67 -6.94 -3.21 8.13
CA ASP A 67 -6.25 -4.33 8.76
C ASP A 67 -4.77 -4.01 9.02
N CYS A 68 -4.08 -3.47 8.03
CA CYS A 68 -2.68 -3.08 8.15
C CYS A 68 -2.49 -1.98 9.22
N ILE A 69 -3.36 -0.98 9.27
CA ILE A 69 -3.31 0.10 10.27
C ILE A 69 -3.54 -0.45 11.68
N ALA A 70 -4.56 -1.31 11.84
CA ALA A 70 -4.92 -1.89 13.13
C ALA A 70 -3.87 -2.89 13.65
N ASP A 71 -3.36 -3.78 12.79
CA ASP A 71 -2.36 -4.79 13.13
C ASP A 71 -1.04 -4.14 13.59
N ASN A 72 -0.61 -3.11 12.88
CA ASN A 72 0.59 -2.34 13.22
C ASN A 72 0.35 -1.29 14.30
N LYS A 73 -0.88 -1.14 14.81
CA LYS A 73 -1.26 -0.16 15.86
C LYS A 73 -0.78 1.25 15.53
N ILE A 74 -0.91 1.67 14.26
CA ILE A 74 -0.43 2.97 13.82
C ILE A 74 -1.34 4.06 14.38
N PRO A 75 -0.82 5.02 15.16
CA PRO A 75 -1.66 6.10 15.70
C PRO A 75 -2.18 6.97 14.56
N VAL A 76 -3.50 7.22 14.52
CA VAL A 76 -4.16 7.95 13.43
C VAL A 76 -5.33 8.78 13.91
N GLU A 77 -5.48 9.99 13.36
CA GLU A 77 -6.62 10.88 13.52
C GLU A 77 -7.19 11.31 12.15
N THR A 78 -6.30 11.35 11.12
CA THR A 78 -6.71 11.66 9.75
C THR A 78 -5.92 10.81 8.75
N LEU A 79 -6.63 10.27 7.75
CA LEU A 79 -6.00 9.68 6.56
C LEU A 79 -5.88 10.72 5.46
N PHE A 80 -4.68 10.89 4.93
CA PHE A 80 -4.41 11.75 3.79
C PHE A 80 -4.20 10.90 2.52
N GLY A 81 -5.01 11.16 1.51
CA GLY A 81 -4.90 10.51 0.19
C GLY A 81 -4.36 11.46 -0.87
N PRO A 82 -3.09 11.34 -1.30
CA PRO A 82 -2.54 12.19 -2.37
C PRO A 82 -3.34 12.06 -3.68
N ALA A 83 -3.66 13.21 -4.30
CA ALA A 83 -4.39 13.19 -5.56
C ALA A 83 -3.55 12.58 -6.70
N TYR A 84 -4.14 11.64 -7.50
CA TYR A 84 -5.56 11.31 -7.50
C TYR A 84 -5.84 9.92 -6.92
N LYS A 85 -4.91 8.97 -7.01
CA LYS A 85 -5.13 7.57 -6.63
C LYS A 85 -5.34 7.39 -5.13
N GLY A 86 -4.64 8.15 -4.29
CA GLY A 86 -4.79 8.10 -2.84
C GLY A 86 -6.19 8.49 -2.36
N ILE A 87 -6.95 9.30 -3.11
CA ILE A 87 -8.27 9.76 -2.70
C ILE A 87 -9.24 8.59 -2.44
N PRO A 88 -9.56 7.73 -3.44
CA PRO A 88 -10.47 6.61 -3.20
C PRO A 88 -9.93 5.62 -2.18
N LEU A 89 -8.60 5.45 -2.08
CA LEU A 89 -7.97 4.57 -1.10
C LEU A 89 -8.18 5.08 0.33
N ALA A 90 -7.89 6.35 0.59
CA ALA A 90 -8.11 6.96 1.91
C ALA A 90 -9.59 6.93 2.31
N VAL A 91 -10.52 7.26 1.38
CA VAL A 91 -11.96 7.21 1.64
C VAL A 91 -12.43 5.80 1.96
N SER A 92 -12.01 4.79 1.19
CA SER A 92 -12.39 3.40 1.49
C SER A 92 -11.79 2.89 2.81
N ALA A 93 -10.57 3.32 3.14
CA ALA A 93 -9.90 2.94 4.38
C ALA A 93 -10.57 3.56 5.63
N VAL A 94 -10.99 4.85 5.61
CA VAL A 94 -11.72 5.44 6.75
C VAL A 94 -13.07 4.77 6.96
N ILE A 95 -13.79 4.44 5.89
CA ILE A 95 -15.05 3.68 5.99
C ILE A 95 -14.80 2.32 6.64
N ALA A 96 -13.75 1.61 6.21
CA ALA A 96 -13.41 0.30 6.77
C ALA A 96 -12.96 0.39 8.23
N LEU A 97 -12.16 1.39 8.63
CA LEU A 97 -11.77 1.62 10.02
C LEU A 97 -13.00 1.81 10.91
N ALA A 98 -13.95 2.65 10.47
CA ALA A 98 -15.19 2.89 11.21
C ALA A 98 -16.08 1.64 11.30
N THR A 99 -16.30 0.94 10.17
CA THR A 99 -17.27 -0.18 10.10
C THR A 99 -16.72 -1.49 10.65
N LYS A 100 -15.42 -1.76 10.48
CA LYS A 100 -14.79 -3.03 10.90
C LYS A 100 -14.20 -2.96 12.31
N TYR A 101 -13.64 -1.80 12.68
CA TYR A 101 -12.88 -1.63 13.94
C TYR A 101 -13.53 -0.65 14.91
N GLY A 102 -14.59 0.08 14.52
CA GLY A 102 -15.18 1.12 15.34
C GLY A 102 -14.24 2.32 15.57
N ILE A 103 -13.24 2.48 14.71
CA ILE A 103 -12.25 3.57 14.78
C ILE A 103 -12.71 4.67 13.81
N ASP A 104 -13.30 5.73 14.36
CA ASP A 104 -13.77 6.88 13.58
C ASP A 104 -12.64 7.89 13.43
N VAL A 105 -12.11 8.00 12.20
CA VAL A 105 -11.05 8.93 11.82
C VAL A 105 -11.49 9.79 10.64
N SER A 106 -10.88 10.96 10.53
CA SER A 106 -11.16 11.87 9.43
C SER A 106 -10.38 11.52 8.17
N TYR A 107 -10.73 12.16 7.05
CA TYR A 107 -9.93 12.10 5.82
C TYR A 107 -9.73 13.48 5.22
N CYS A 108 -8.64 13.64 4.48
CA CYS A 108 -8.40 14.76 3.59
C CYS A 108 -7.57 14.32 2.38
N PHE A 109 -7.58 15.15 1.36
CA PHE A 109 -6.76 14.98 0.16
C PHE A 109 -6.36 16.34 -0.41
N ASP A 110 -5.27 16.36 -1.20
CA ASP A 110 -4.85 17.60 -1.86
C ASP A 110 -5.53 17.79 -3.21
N ARG A 111 -5.60 19.04 -3.63
CA ARG A 111 -5.93 19.42 -5.02
C ARG A 111 -4.64 19.57 -5.82
N LYS A 112 -4.68 19.23 -7.10
CA LYS A 112 -3.56 19.51 -8.01
C LYS A 112 -3.43 21.00 -8.31
N GLU A 113 -4.54 21.74 -8.26
CA GLU A 113 -4.59 23.18 -8.50
C GLU A 113 -5.34 23.85 -7.35
N ALA A 114 -4.76 24.93 -6.81
CA ALA A 114 -5.42 25.72 -5.78
C ALA A 114 -6.66 26.41 -6.38
N LYS A 115 -7.76 26.49 -5.61
CA LYS A 115 -8.94 27.28 -5.99
C LYS A 115 -8.86 28.65 -5.35
N ASP A 116 -9.08 29.68 -6.16
CA ASP A 116 -9.11 31.09 -5.71
C ASP A 116 -10.47 31.50 -5.13
N HIS A 117 -11.53 30.68 -5.27
CA HIS A 117 -12.90 31.02 -4.89
C HIS A 117 -13.59 29.86 -4.12
N GLY A 118 -14.48 30.24 -3.19
CA GLY A 118 -15.27 29.31 -2.35
C GLY A 118 -14.50 28.84 -1.13
N GLU A 119 -14.65 27.54 -0.74
CA GLU A 119 -13.78 26.90 0.25
C GLU A 119 -12.37 26.79 -0.32
N GLY A 120 -11.63 27.92 -0.31
CA GLY A 120 -10.29 28.04 -0.84
C GLY A 120 -9.32 27.13 -0.11
N GLY A 121 -8.20 26.79 -0.77
CA GLY A 121 -7.10 26.03 -0.16
C GLY A 121 -6.68 24.82 -0.99
N MET A 122 -5.55 24.27 -0.58
CA MET A 122 -4.90 23.12 -1.23
C MET A 122 -5.60 21.80 -0.85
N PHE A 123 -6.31 21.74 0.28
CA PHE A 123 -6.89 20.51 0.84
C PHE A 123 -8.42 20.51 0.79
N VAL A 124 -8.98 19.30 0.67
CA VAL A 124 -10.41 18.99 0.76
C VAL A 124 -10.63 17.95 1.84
N GLY A 125 -11.76 17.99 2.53
CA GLY A 125 -12.07 17.16 3.68
C GLY A 125 -11.74 17.87 4.99
N LYS A 126 -11.24 17.16 5.98
CA LYS A 126 -10.89 17.76 7.28
C LYS A 126 -9.78 18.79 7.13
N LYS A 127 -9.95 19.95 7.76
CA LYS A 127 -8.88 20.93 7.94
C LYS A 127 -7.89 20.40 8.99
N LEU A 128 -6.63 20.28 8.60
CA LEU A 128 -5.56 19.78 9.48
C LEU A 128 -5.25 20.78 10.61
N ALA A 129 -4.81 20.26 11.75
CA ALA A 129 -4.42 21.03 12.93
C ALA A 129 -3.01 20.63 13.40
N ASP A 130 -2.36 21.51 14.16
CA ASP A 130 -1.06 21.25 14.74
C ASP A 130 -1.08 20.05 15.69
N GLY A 131 -0.07 19.19 15.60
CA GLY A 131 0.07 17.96 16.37
C GLY A 131 -0.81 16.80 15.89
N GLU A 132 -1.66 17.01 14.87
CA GLU A 132 -2.58 15.98 14.38
C GLU A 132 -1.82 14.80 13.77
N LYS A 133 -2.24 13.58 14.14
CA LYS A 133 -1.64 12.32 13.66
C LYS A 133 -2.20 11.96 12.29
N VAL A 134 -1.37 12.03 11.28
CA VAL A 134 -1.73 11.81 9.88
C VAL A 134 -1.05 10.55 9.35
N ILE A 135 -1.82 9.65 8.71
CA ILE A 135 -1.28 8.58 7.87
C ILE A 135 -1.51 8.95 6.40
N ILE A 136 -0.46 8.80 5.59
CA ILE A 136 -0.55 8.93 4.13
C ILE A 136 -0.97 7.58 3.55
N ILE A 137 -1.95 7.57 2.64
CA ILE A 137 -2.43 6.36 1.95
C ILE A 137 -2.12 6.48 0.46
N ASP A 138 -1.37 5.51 -0.09
CA ASP A 138 -1.11 5.44 -1.53
C ASP A 138 -1.10 3.99 -2.02
N ASP A 139 -1.09 3.77 -3.35
CA ASP A 139 -1.15 2.42 -3.93
C ASP A 139 0.19 1.68 -3.80
N VAL A 140 1.26 2.19 -4.36
CA VAL A 140 2.61 1.61 -4.33
C VAL A 140 3.66 2.72 -4.21
N MET A 141 4.82 2.39 -3.67
CA MET A 141 5.97 3.30 -3.67
C MET A 141 7.05 2.77 -4.62
N THR A 142 7.44 3.59 -5.60
CA THR A 142 8.55 3.27 -6.53
C THR A 142 9.74 4.19 -6.33
N SER A 143 9.54 5.50 -6.42
CA SER A 143 10.58 6.51 -6.24
C SER A 143 10.36 7.42 -5.02
N GLY A 144 9.32 7.17 -4.22
CA GLY A 144 8.94 8.03 -3.11
C GLY A 144 8.42 9.43 -3.52
N LYS A 145 8.10 9.63 -4.82
CA LYS A 145 7.65 10.94 -5.33
C LYS A 145 6.41 11.44 -4.61
N ALA A 146 5.40 10.59 -4.42
CA ALA A 146 4.16 10.96 -3.74
C ALA A 146 4.43 11.49 -2.32
N LEU A 147 5.29 10.82 -1.56
CA LEU A 147 5.69 11.27 -0.22
C LEU A 147 6.45 12.61 -0.27
N ARG A 148 7.45 12.74 -1.16
CA ARG A 148 8.20 13.99 -1.33
C ARG A 148 7.32 15.19 -1.69
N GLU A 149 6.28 14.99 -2.49
CA GLU A 149 5.32 16.03 -2.84
C GLU A 149 4.31 16.32 -1.73
N SER A 150 3.94 15.31 -0.95
CA SER A 150 2.94 15.43 0.13
C SER A 150 3.49 16.11 1.38
N MET A 151 4.72 15.78 1.79
CA MET A 151 5.28 16.29 3.04
C MET A 151 5.35 17.83 3.12
N PRO A 152 5.83 18.57 2.10
CA PRO A 152 5.81 20.03 2.14
C PRO A 152 4.39 20.61 2.18
N LYS A 153 3.44 19.99 1.48
CA LYS A 153 2.04 20.44 1.46
C LYS A 153 1.40 20.27 2.83
N LEU A 154 1.55 19.09 3.46
CA LEU A 154 1.05 18.80 4.80
C LEU A 154 1.62 19.79 5.82
N LYS A 155 2.94 20.01 5.81
CA LYS A 155 3.62 20.97 6.69
C LYS A 155 3.18 22.42 6.44
N SER A 156 2.81 22.78 5.21
CA SER A 156 2.29 24.13 4.92
C SER A 156 0.87 24.34 5.44
N ALA A 157 0.09 23.28 5.65
CA ALA A 157 -1.26 23.35 6.15
C ALA A 157 -1.33 23.45 7.69
N ALA A 158 -0.49 22.68 8.38
CA ALA A 158 -0.35 22.67 9.84
C ALA A 158 0.94 21.90 10.23
N ASP A 159 1.40 22.06 11.46
CA ASP A 159 2.51 21.26 12.01
C ASP A 159 2.03 19.87 12.41
N VAL A 160 1.65 19.07 11.41
CA VAL A 160 1.13 17.72 11.62
C VAL A 160 2.22 16.70 11.95
N ASN A 161 1.85 15.68 12.71
CA ASN A 161 2.67 14.52 12.98
C ASN A 161 2.32 13.40 11.97
N VAL A 162 3.14 13.22 10.92
CA VAL A 162 2.97 12.11 9.98
C VAL A 162 3.48 10.83 10.63
N THR A 163 2.57 10.01 11.14
CA THR A 163 2.86 8.78 11.89
C THR A 163 3.25 7.61 11.01
N GLY A 164 2.98 7.69 9.71
CA GLY A 164 3.37 6.69 8.73
C GLY A 164 2.76 6.91 7.36
N MET A 165 3.17 6.07 6.43
CA MET A 165 2.54 5.90 5.13
C MET A 165 2.15 4.43 4.96
N VAL A 166 0.97 4.15 4.41
CA VAL A 166 0.53 2.77 4.13
C VAL A 166 0.35 2.59 2.62
N ILE A 167 0.97 1.54 2.09
CA ILE A 167 0.91 1.14 0.68
C ILE A 167 0.42 -0.31 0.55
N THR A 168 0.02 -0.72 -0.64
CA THR A 168 -0.44 -2.09 -0.88
C THR A 168 0.70 -3.10 -0.82
N VAL A 169 1.78 -2.86 -1.58
CA VAL A 169 2.88 -3.80 -1.72
C VAL A 169 4.23 -3.09 -1.61
N ASP A 170 5.06 -3.56 -0.69
CA ASP A 170 6.49 -3.25 -0.71
C ASP A 170 7.21 -4.31 -1.56
N ARG A 171 7.78 -3.89 -2.68
CA ARG A 171 8.53 -4.76 -3.57
C ARG A 171 9.92 -5.09 -3.03
N MET A 172 10.35 -4.39 -1.98
CA MET A 172 11.66 -4.53 -1.34
C MET A 172 12.81 -4.51 -2.38
N GLU A 173 12.74 -3.58 -3.32
CA GLU A 173 13.71 -3.44 -4.40
C GLU A 173 14.58 -2.20 -4.21
N LYS A 174 15.87 -2.35 -4.52
CA LYS A 174 16.80 -1.21 -4.62
C LYS A 174 16.28 -0.20 -5.65
N ALA A 175 16.36 1.08 -5.32
CA ALA A 175 16.15 2.13 -6.32
C ALA A 175 17.26 2.08 -7.38
N LEU A 176 17.12 2.87 -8.47
CA LEU A 176 18.08 2.79 -9.60
C LEU A 176 19.46 3.37 -9.24
N ASP A 177 19.45 4.40 -8.38
CA ASP A 177 20.64 5.23 -8.13
C ASP A 177 21.22 5.02 -6.72
N THR A 178 20.72 4.05 -5.95
CA THR A 178 21.14 3.79 -4.58
C THR A 178 20.92 2.33 -4.21
N ASP A 179 21.64 1.84 -3.19
CA ASP A 179 21.41 0.53 -2.60
C ASP A 179 20.19 0.47 -1.68
N LEU A 180 19.58 1.62 -1.36
CA LEU A 180 18.38 1.69 -0.54
C LEU A 180 17.13 1.43 -1.36
N SER A 181 16.14 0.83 -0.75
CA SER A 181 14.78 0.79 -1.30
C SER A 181 14.10 2.16 -1.21
N ALA A 182 12.96 2.30 -1.91
CA ALA A 182 12.15 3.51 -1.78
C ALA A 182 11.61 3.72 -0.36
N VAL A 183 11.34 2.63 0.37
CA VAL A 183 10.87 2.65 1.76
C VAL A 183 11.96 3.13 2.72
N GLU A 184 13.18 2.59 2.59
CA GLU A 184 14.33 3.04 3.38
C GLU A 184 14.69 4.50 3.10
N GLN A 185 14.65 4.91 1.82
CA GLN A 185 14.90 6.29 1.45
C GLN A 185 13.85 7.24 2.04
N ALA A 186 12.58 6.84 2.08
CA ALA A 186 11.51 7.61 2.71
C ALA A 186 11.76 7.84 4.21
N TYR A 187 12.21 6.80 4.91
CA TYR A 187 12.55 6.92 6.33
C TYR A 187 13.77 7.83 6.54
N LYS A 188 14.80 7.66 5.72
CA LYS A 188 16.02 8.49 5.78
C LYS A 188 15.75 9.98 5.52
N ASP A 189 14.91 10.28 4.52
CA ASP A 189 14.66 11.67 4.08
C ASP A 189 13.66 12.41 4.97
N PHE A 190 12.67 11.70 5.51
CA PHE A 190 11.52 12.31 6.18
C PHE A 190 11.25 11.78 7.59
N GLY A 191 11.91 10.72 8.03
CA GLY A 191 11.60 10.02 9.29
C GLY A 191 10.24 9.30 9.25
N VAL A 192 9.62 9.14 8.07
CA VAL A 192 8.31 8.53 7.90
C VAL A 192 8.47 7.03 7.65
N LYS A 193 7.94 6.22 8.57
CA LYS A 193 7.88 4.77 8.38
C LYS A 193 6.82 4.43 7.35
N VAL A 194 7.19 3.59 6.37
CA VAL A 194 6.27 3.04 5.38
C VAL A 194 5.87 1.64 5.79
N TYR A 195 4.57 1.40 5.86
CA TYR A 195 3.97 0.10 6.11
C TYR A 195 3.36 -0.40 4.82
N SER A 196 3.45 -1.69 4.57
CA SER A 196 2.77 -2.32 3.44
C SER A 196 1.77 -3.36 3.92
N ILE A 197 0.66 -3.52 3.19
CA ILE A 197 -0.27 -4.61 3.47
C ILE A 197 0.46 -5.93 3.32
N VAL A 198 1.24 -6.09 2.24
CA VAL A 198 2.14 -7.23 2.01
C VAL A 198 3.46 -6.76 1.41
N ASN A 199 4.47 -7.60 1.47
CA ASN A 199 5.72 -7.40 0.75
C ASN A 199 5.98 -8.56 -0.24
N ILE A 200 7.07 -8.47 -1.02
CA ILE A 200 7.38 -9.49 -2.02
C ILE A 200 7.66 -10.87 -1.40
N ASN A 201 8.20 -10.93 -0.17
CA ASN A 201 8.45 -12.20 0.51
C ASN A 201 7.14 -12.87 0.93
N ASP A 202 6.12 -12.10 1.33
CA ASP A 202 4.76 -12.60 1.60
C ASP A 202 4.16 -13.24 0.32
N ILE A 203 4.37 -12.60 -0.85
CA ILE A 203 3.88 -13.10 -2.15
C ILE A 203 4.60 -14.41 -2.53
N ILE A 204 5.93 -14.44 -2.42
CA ILE A 204 6.73 -15.65 -2.70
C ILE A 204 6.26 -16.80 -1.79
N LYS A 205 6.07 -16.52 -0.51
CA LYS A 205 5.57 -17.51 0.45
C LYS A 205 4.16 -18.00 0.09
N ALA A 206 3.25 -17.14 -0.32
CA ALA A 206 1.91 -17.51 -0.74
C ALA A 206 1.91 -18.46 -1.96
N ILE A 207 2.85 -18.27 -2.91
CA ILE A 207 3.04 -19.20 -4.03
C ILE A 207 3.61 -20.54 -3.54
N GLN A 208 4.62 -20.53 -2.67
CA GLN A 208 5.21 -21.74 -2.10
C GLN A 208 4.19 -22.59 -1.34
N ASP A 209 3.34 -21.92 -0.55
CA ASP A 209 2.29 -22.55 0.24
C ASP A 209 1.06 -22.96 -0.58
N GLY A 210 1.00 -22.57 -1.87
CA GLY A 210 -0.11 -22.89 -2.77
C GLY A 210 -1.39 -22.10 -2.49
N ILE A 211 -1.29 -20.92 -1.86
CA ILE A 211 -2.39 -19.99 -1.65
C ILE A 211 -2.83 -19.37 -2.98
N VAL A 212 -1.86 -19.08 -3.86
CA VAL A 212 -2.08 -18.60 -5.22
C VAL A 212 -1.27 -19.44 -6.21
N GLU A 213 -1.71 -19.46 -7.47
CA GLU A 213 -0.95 -20.06 -8.58
C GLU A 213 0.28 -19.20 -8.91
N GLY A 214 1.23 -19.76 -9.67
CA GLY A 214 2.45 -19.05 -10.08
C GLY A 214 3.75 -19.81 -9.78
N LYS A 215 3.66 -21.12 -9.43
CA LYS A 215 4.83 -21.96 -9.11
C LYS A 215 5.86 -21.98 -10.24
N GLU A 216 5.42 -21.89 -11.49
CA GLU A 216 6.28 -21.83 -12.68
C GLU A 216 7.14 -20.55 -12.74
N TYR A 217 6.80 -19.51 -11.99
CA TYR A 217 7.56 -18.26 -11.90
C TYR A 217 8.41 -18.16 -10.64
N LEU A 218 8.30 -19.11 -9.72
CA LEU A 218 8.92 -19.02 -8.39
C LEU A 218 10.44 -18.86 -8.48
N ASP A 219 11.11 -19.69 -9.28
CA ASP A 219 12.57 -19.62 -9.46
C ASP A 219 13.00 -18.25 -10.03
N LYS A 220 12.28 -17.75 -11.03
CA LYS A 220 12.53 -16.41 -11.59
C LYS A 220 12.29 -15.29 -10.55
N MET A 221 11.32 -15.46 -9.65
CA MET A 221 11.07 -14.49 -8.58
C MET A 221 12.21 -14.49 -7.55
N LEU A 222 12.72 -15.65 -7.19
CA LEU A 222 13.86 -15.78 -6.28
C LEU A 222 15.14 -15.20 -6.91
N GLU A 223 15.41 -15.48 -8.18
CA GLU A 223 16.52 -14.88 -8.93
C GLU A 223 16.41 -13.36 -9.01
N TYR A 224 15.21 -12.85 -9.33
CA TYR A 224 14.94 -11.42 -9.38
C TYR A 224 15.15 -10.75 -8.01
N ARG A 225 14.66 -11.39 -6.95
CA ARG A 225 14.83 -10.93 -5.57
C ARG A 225 16.31 -10.92 -5.15
N ALA A 226 17.07 -11.93 -5.53
CA ALA A 226 18.52 -11.99 -5.26
C ALA A 226 19.29 -10.88 -6.01
N ALA A 227 18.88 -10.54 -7.24
CA ALA A 227 19.54 -9.53 -8.05
C ALA A 227 19.24 -8.08 -7.63
N TYR A 228 18.00 -7.80 -7.25
CA TYR A 228 17.52 -6.42 -7.06
C TYR A 228 16.94 -6.16 -5.67
N GLY A 229 16.83 -7.16 -4.83
CA GLY A 229 16.18 -7.04 -3.53
C GLY A 229 17.05 -6.36 -2.48
N VAL A 230 16.36 -5.83 -1.45
CA VAL A 230 16.94 -5.42 -0.17
C VAL A 230 16.21 -6.17 0.94
N ASP A 231 16.90 -6.44 2.06
CA ASP A 231 16.28 -6.94 3.26
C ASP A 231 16.12 -5.76 4.22
N HIS A 232 14.87 -5.50 4.61
CA HIS A 232 14.54 -4.57 5.68
C HIS A 232 14.47 -5.35 6.99
N GLU A 233 15.08 -4.85 8.05
CA GLU A 233 14.85 -5.30 9.42
C GLU A 233 13.57 -4.69 10.01
#